data_82284d72f0d0366807467d112bd05279
#
_entry.id   82284d72f0d0366807467d112bd05279
#
_cell.length_a   1.000
_cell.length_b   1.000
_cell.length_c   1.000
_cell.angle_alpha   90.00
_cell.angle_beta   90.00
_cell.angle_gamma   90.00
#
_symmetry.space_group_name_H-M   'P 1'
#
loop_
_entity.id
_entity.type
_entity.pdbx_description
1 polymer ?
#
loop_
_entity_poly.entity_id
_entity_poly.type
_entity_poly.pdbx_seq_one_letter_code
_entity_poly.pdbx_strand_id
1 'polypeptide(L)'
;MSRFRRQLIRTLLLFGCGSIPLFAQTATPSTSPSAPIRVKVVVVAMFERGEDTGDIPGEYQLWVEREHLDQVLPLPAGYHHVRMNKDGVLGMLTGVATAKAAASVMALGLDPRFDLTKAYWLIAGIGGGDPADVSLGSAIWANHVIDGDIAYEIDAREIPQNWPTGFVPLRMSSPYEQPVRKELDGEIYTLNQDLVAWALQLTKDVPLADSEEMRASRARFTGFPNAIKPPSVTRGDTMSSGTFWHGTRMDEWANAWTRYYTGGQGNYMIAAMEDTGSLQALTFLNQAGRADLKRVLVLRTVSNYDREAPGSTPAESLKSMVGGKYAAYMPALEAAEIVGDKVVRDIVEHWADRENNVPHAP
;
A
#
# COMPACT_ATOMS: atom_id res chain seq x y z
N MET A 1 59.22 8.74 -42.43
CA MET A 1 59.01 9.43 -43.72
C MET A 1 57.58 9.85 -43.71
N SER A 2 57.17 11.08 -43.78
CA SER A 2 57.54 12.32 -44.40
C SER A 2 56.95 13.48 -43.57
N ARG A 3 57.70 14.56 -43.46
CA ARG A 3 57.43 15.85 -42.88
C ARG A 3 56.54 16.65 -43.82
N PHE A 4 55.62 17.54 -43.29
CA PHE A 4 55.24 18.82 -43.92
C PHE A 4 54.63 19.73 -42.84
N ARG A 5 55.40 20.67 -42.43
CA ARG A 5 55.54 22.15 -42.62
C ARG A 5 54.31 22.99 -42.14
N ARG A 6 54.67 23.79 -41.14
CA ARG A 6 53.93 24.95 -40.61
C ARG A 6 53.82 26.05 -41.66
N GLN A 7 52.67 26.73 -41.74
CA GLN A 7 52.56 28.10 -42.25
C GLN A 7 51.82 28.95 -41.25
N LEU A 8 52.51 29.98 -40.76
CA LEU A 8 51.97 31.13 -40.01
C LEU A 8 51.32 32.08 -41.02
N ILE A 9 50.06 32.47 -40.76
CA ILE A 9 49.45 33.65 -41.34
C ILE A 9 49.16 34.61 -40.19
N ARG A 10 49.86 35.75 -40.19
CA ARG A 10 49.57 36.92 -39.33
C ARG A 10 48.45 37.67 -40.02
N THR A 11 47.34 37.90 -39.34
CA THR A 11 46.28 38.85 -39.75
C THR A 11 46.12 39.90 -38.66
N LEU A 12 46.20 41.13 -39.09
CA LEU A 12 46.12 42.38 -38.31
C LEU A 12 44.72 42.53 -37.65
N LEU A 13 44.72 42.86 -36.37
CA LEU A 13 43.50 43.25 -35.63
C LEU A 13 43.27 44.76 -35.84
N LEU A 14 42.18 45.11 -36.48
CA LEU A 14 41.58 46.44 -36.44
C LEU A 14 40.61 46.51 -35.26
N PHE A 15 40.88 47.38 -34.29
CA PHE A 15 40.00 47.72 -33.21
C PHE A 15 38.87 48.60 -33.72
N GLY A 16 37.66 48.05 -33.80
CA GLY A 16 36.42 48.77 -33.96
C GLY A 16 35.77 48.96 -32.58
N CYS A 17 35.71 50.17 -32.05
CA CYS A 17 34.87 50.53 -30.90
C CYS A 17 33.39 50.40 -31.26
N GLY A 18 32.79 49.28 -31.02
CA GLY A 18 31.33 49.10 -31.08
C GLY A 18 30.73 49.21 -29.69
N SER A 19 29.88 50.23 -29.50
CA SER A 19 29.07 50.42 -28.30
C SER A 19 28.13 49.23 -28.12
N ILE A 20 28.34 48.42 -27.10
CA ILE A 20 27.44 47.32 -26.72
C ILE A 20 26.25 47.93 -25.99
N PRO A 21 24.99 47.78 -26.47
CA PRO A 21 23.84 48.18 -25.67
C PRO A 21 23.73 47.27 -24.46
N LEU A 22 23.73 47.89 -23.29
CA LEU A 22 23.46 47.27 -22.00
C LEU A 22 21.98 46.89 -21.99
N PHE A 23 21.64 45.64 -22.36
CA PHE A 23 20.31 45.08 -22.09
C PHE A 23 20.16 44.97 -20.58
N ALA A 24 19.34 45.82 -20.00
CA ALA A 24 18.85 45.68 -18.66
C ALA A 24 18.10 44.33 -18.58
N GLN A 25 18.71 43.31 -17.96
CA GLN A 25 18.00 42.12 -17.57
C GLN A 25 16.94 42.55 -16.56
N THR A 26 15.67 42.55 -17.01
CA THR A 26 14.54 42.64 -16.11
C THR A 26 14.61 41.41 -15.22
N ALA A 27 14.97 41.61 -13.95
CA ALA A 27 14.92 40.56 -12.94
C ALA A 27 13.49 40.00 -12.91
N THR A 28 13.33 38.77 -13.33
CA THR A 28 12.09 37.99 -13.10
C THR A 28 11.84 38.03 -11.59
N PRO A 29 10.63 38.38 -11.14
CA PRO A 29 10.35 38.37 -9.71
C PRO A 29 10.63 36.98 -9.18
N SER A 30 11.59 36.84 -8.28
CA SER A 30 11.86 35.66 -7.48
C SER A 30 10.63 35.48 -6.61
N THR A 31 9.70 34.61 -7.03
CA THR A 31 8.66 34.08 -6.14
C THR A 31 9.39 33.27 -5.08
N SER A 32 9.47 33.80 -3.87
CA SER A 32 9.92 33.03 -2.72
C SER A 32 9.11 31.70 -2.72
N PRO A 33 9.75 30.52 -2.56
CA PRO A 33 9.00 29.28 -2.49
C PRO A 33 7.97 29.41 -1.39
N SER A 34 6.70 29.13 -1.71
CA SER A 34 5.64 29.05 -0.71
C SER A 34 6.01 27.99 0.33
N ALA A 35 5.66 28.22 1.60
CA ALA A 35 5.87 27.22 2.64
C ALA A 35 5.20 25.90 2.22
N PRO A 36 5.83 24.75 2.50
CA PRO A 36 5.25 23.46 2.17
C PRO A 36 3.87 23.27 2.80
N ILE A 37 2.99 22.61 2.07
CA ILE A 37 1.66 22.25 2.55
C ILE A 37 1.81 21.17 3.63
N ARG A 38 1.38 21.48 4.84
CA ARG A 38 1.40 20.50 5.94
C ARG A 38 0.30 19.48 5.74
N VAL A 39 0.68 18.21 5.69
CA VAL A 39 -0.24 17.06 5.63
C VAL A 39 -0.29 16.39 6.99
N LYS A 40 -1.49 16.10 7.48
CA LYS A 40 -1.71 15.38 8.74
C LYS A 40 -1.85 13.88 8.52
N VAL A 41 -2.64 13.50 7.52
CA VAL A 41 -2.88 12.11 7.15
C VAL A 41 -2.79 11.95 5.65
N VAL A 42 -2.07 10.93 5.20
CA VAL A 42 -2.10 10.44 3.82
C VAL A 42 -2.91 9.15 3.79
N VAL A 43 -4.03 9.14 3.09
CA VAL A 43 -4.80 7.94 2.77
C VAL A 43 -4.30 7.40 1.44
N VAL A 44 -3.86 6.15 1.44
CA VAL A 44 -3.30 5.46 0.27
C VAL A 44 -4.30 4.41 -0.19
N ALA A 45 -4.92 4.63 -1.36
CA ALA A 45 -5.75 3.69 -2.07
C ALA A 45 -5.01 3.17 -3.32
N MET A 46 -5.39 2.02 -3.86
CA MET A 46 -4.61 1.35 -4.88
C MET A 46 -5.26 1.35 -6.26
N PHE A 47 -6.59 1.33 -6.33
CA PHE A 47 -7.28 1.38 -7.62
C PHE A 47 -8.56 2.19 -7.57
N GLU A 48 -8.95 2.70 -8.74
CA GLU A 48 -10.27 3.28 -9.01
C GLU A 48 -10.82 2.68 -10.30
N ARG A 49 -12.14 2.70 -10.49
CA ARG A 49 -12.81 2.05 -11.63
C ARG A 49 -13.31 3.01 -12.71
N GLY A 50 -13.07 4.26 -12.54
CA GLY A 50 -13.51 5.29 -13.48
C GLY A 50 -12.98 6.63 -13.04
N GLU A 51 -13.87 7.55 -12.78
CA GLU A 51 -13.56 8.86 -12.24
C GLU A 51 -13.35 8.78 -10.71
N ASP A 52 -12.77 9.81 -10.14
CA ASP A 52 -12.59 9.89 -8.68
C ASP A 52 -13.90 10.07 -7.91
N THR A 53 -15.01 10.34 -8.59
CA THR A 53 -16.34 10.61 -8.01
C THR A 53 -17.47 10.27 -8.97
N GLY A 54 -18.64 9.87 -8.43
CA GLY A 54 -19.91 9.88 -9.15
C GLY A 54 -20.21 8.68 -10.04
N ASP A 55 -19.38 7.64 -10.03
CA ASP A 55 -19.63 6.41 -10.77
C ASP A 55 -19.52 5.15 -9.89
N ILE A 56 -19.09 4.02 -10.41
CA ILE A 56 -18.92 2.79 -9.62
C ILE A 56 -17.57 2.87 -8.91
N PRO A 57 -17.55 2.96 -7.57
CA PRO A 57 -16.31 3.18 -6.84
C PRO A 57 -15.32 2.00 -6.91
N GLY A 58 -14.03 2.35 -6.96
CA GLY A 58 -12.94 1.55 -6.47
C GLY A 58 -12.61 1.88 -5.03
N GLU A 59 -11.34 1.80 -4.66
CA GLU A 59 -10.91 2.08 -3.29
C GLU A 59 -10.80 3.57 -2.96
N TYR A 60 -10.74 4.44 -3.96
CA TYR A 60 -10.43 5.87 -3.79
C TYR A 60 -11.66 6.75 -3.68
N GLN A 61 -12.69 6.49 -4.49
CA GLN A 61 -13.87 7.37 -4.61
C GLN A 61 -14.54 7.64 -3.26
N LEU A 62 -14.75 6.61 -2.41
CA LEU A 62 -15.41 6.81 -1.12
C LEU A 62 -14.63 7.76 -0.21
N TRP A 63 -13.29 7.72 -0.25
CA TRP A 63 -12.45 8.67 0.47
C TRP A 63 -12.57 10.07 -0.10
N VAL A 64 -12.58 10.22 -1.42
CA VAL A 64 -12.72 11.53 -2.08
C VAL A 64 -14.04 12.18 -1.71
N GLU A 65 -15.14 11.43 -1.79
CA GLU A 65 -16.48 11.96 -1.56
C GLU A 65 -16.77 12.26 -0.08
N ARG A 66 -16.43 11.34 0.83
CA ARG A 66 -16.79 11.43 2.25
C ARG A 66 -15.85 12.31 3.06
N GLU A 67 -14.56 12.30 2.73
CA GLU A 67 -13.55 13.18 3.32
C GLU A 67 -13.49 14.56 2.65
N HIS A 68 -14.33 14.80 1.62
CA HIS A 68 -14.34 16.07 0.87
C HIS A 68 -12.95 16.47 0.38
N LEU A 69 -12.27 15.55 -0.31
CA LEU A 69 -10.95 15.79 -0.89
C LEU A 69 -11.07 16.63 -2.18
N ASP A 70 -11.59 17.85 -2.04
CA ASP A 70 -12.03 18.68 -3.17
C ASP A 70 -10.87 19.32 -3.94
N GLN A 71 -9.73 19.54 -3.27
CA GLN A 71 -8.57 20.18 -3.89
C GLN A 71 -7.75 19.15 -4.67
N VAL A 72 -7.73 19.25 -5.99
CA VAL A 72 -6.88 18.44 -6.87
C VAL A 72 -5.50 19.07 -6.97
N LEU A 73 -4.45 18.31 -6.69
CA LEU A 73 -3.05 18.72 -6.75
C LEU A 73 -2.29 17.82 -7.73
N PRO A 74 -1.78 18.33 -8.86
CA PRO A 74 -1.06 17.51 -9.82
C PRO A 74 0.16 16.81 -9.21
N LEU A 75 0.32 15.51 -9.50
CA LEU A 75 1.49 14.71 -9.14
C LEU A 75 2.04 14.00 -10.39
N PRO A 76 2.75 14.73 -11.27
CA PRO A 76 3.11 14.22 -12.60
C PRO A 76 4.07 13.01 -12.58
N ALA A 77 4.79 12.79 -11.48
CA ALA A 77 5.66 11.63 -11.31
C ALA A 77 4.96 10.43 -10.62
N GLY A 78 3.72 10.60 -10.15
CA GLY A 78 2.91 9.55 -9.55
C GLY A 78 1.98 8.89 -10.57
N TYR A 79 1.29 7.83 -10.13
CA TYR A 79 0.29 7.14 -10.95
C TYR A 79 -0.92 8.02 -11.27
N HIS A 80 -1.32 8.86 -10.30
CA HIS A 80 -2.48 9.74 -10.36
C HIS A 80 -2.17 11.07 -9.67
N HIS A 81 -2.93 12.14 -9.93
CA HIS A 81 -2.87 13.33 -9.09
C HIS A 81 -3.38 13.02 -7.68
N VAL A 82 -2.98 13.84 -6.70
CA VAL A 82 -3.47 13.69 -5.33
C VAL A 82 -4.60 14.68 -5.06
N ARG A 83 -5.43 14.37 -4.09
CA ARG A 83 -6.51 15.25 -3.63
C ARG A 83 -6.34 15.55 -2.15
N MET A 84 -6.81 16.70 -1.71
CA MET A 84 -6.67 17.12 -0.33
C MET A 84 -7.89 17.90 0.14
N ASN A 85 -8.20 17.79 1.44
CA ASN A 85 -9.17 18.66 2.08
C ASN A 85 -8.50 19.79 2.89
N LYS A 86 -9.30 20.70 3.43
CA LYS A 86 -8.85 21.82 4.27
C LYS A 86 -8.30 21.38 5.64
N ASP A 87 -8.64 20.19 6.09
CA ASP A 87 -8.31 19.68 7.41
C ASP A 87 -6.94 18.99 7.45
N GLY A 88 -6.29 18.85 6.29
CA GLY A 88 -4.95 18.28 6.14
C GLY A 88 -4.94 16.78 5.81
N VAL A 89 -6.07 16.22 5.36
CA VAL A 89 -6.14 14.86 4.82
C VAL A 89 -5.82 14.89 3.33
N LEU A 90 -4.85 14.10 2.91
CA LEU A 90 -4.43 13.94 1.52
C LEU A 90 -4.73 12.51 1.08
N GLY A 91 -5.48 12.37 0.01
CA GLY A 91 -5.73 11.09 -0.65
C GLY A 91 -4.82 10.90 -1.85
N MET A 92 -4.28 9.70 -2.00
CA MET A 92 -3.51 9.29 -3.18
C MET A 92 -3.96 7.95 -3.73
N LEU A 93 -3.85 7.81 -5.04
CA LEU A 93 -4.10 6.57 -5.78
C LEU A 93 -2.77 6.06 -6.36
N THR A 94 -2.35 4.85 -5.98
CA THR A 94 -1.01 4.35 -6.32
C THR A 94 -0.94 3.57 -7.63
N GLY A 95 -2.05 3.00 -8.06
CA GLY A 95 -2.09 1.93 -9.06
C GLY A 95 -1.81 0.55 -8.44
N VAL A 96 -2.31 -0.48 -9.10
CA VAL A 96 -2.24 -1.88 -8.62
C VAL A 96 -0.82 -2.45 -8.71
N ALA A 97 -0.45 -3.24 -7.72
CA ALA A 97 0.78 -3.99 -7.52
C ALA A 97 1.98 -3.17 -6.97
N THR A 98 2.91 -3.89 -6.35
CA THR A 98 4.04 -3.37 -5.56
C THR A 98 4.86 -2.29 -6.27
N ALA A 99 5.17 -2.48 -7.55
CA ALA A 99 6.01 -1.54 -8.30
C ALA A 99 5.36 -0.16 -8.47
N LYS A 100 4.05 -0.11 -8.79
CA LYS A 100 3.32 1.15 -8.95
C LYS A 100 3.14 1.83 -7.59
N ALA A 101 2.83 1.05 -6.55
CA ALA A 101 2.69 1.55 -5.19
C ALA A 101 3.99 2.22 -4.71
N ALA A 102 5.12 1.52 -4.84
CA ALA A 102 6.42 2.06 -4.48
C ALA A 102 6.76 3.36 -5.23
N ALA A 103 6.58 3.37 -6.55
CA ALA A 103 6.87 4.54 -7.38
C ALA A 103 6.00 5.74 -7.01
N SER A 104 4.68 5.54 -6.81
CA SER A 104 3.74 6.62 -6.50
C SER A 104 3.97 7.19 -5.09
N VAL A 105 4.21 6.34 -4.09
CA VAL A 105 4.53 6.79 -2.71
C VAL A 105 5.86 7.55 -2.69
N MET A 106 6.89 7.08 -3.42
CA MET A 106 8.16 7.83 -3.56
C MET A 106 7.96 9.17 -4.24
N ALA A 107 7.13 9.23 -5.30
CA ALA A 107 6.84 10.48 -6.02
C ALA A 107 6.21 11.52 -5.09
N LEU A 108 5.22 11.14 -4.26
CA LEU A 108 4.61 12.03 -3.27
C LEU A 108 5.61 12.39 -2.17
N GLY A 109 6.31 11.39 -1.62
CA GLY A 109 7.23 11.58 -0.49
C GLY A 109 8.40 12.52 -0.77
N LEU A 110 8.88 12.57 -2.03
CA LEU A 110 9.97 13.44 -2.45
C LEU A 110 9.50 14.80 -2.97
N ASP A 111 8.19 15.01 -3.13
CA ASP A 111 7.66 16.27 -3.63
C ASP A 111 7.86 17.39 -2.58
N PRO A 112 8.64 18.45 -2.89
CA PRO A 112 8.96 19.49 -1.92
C PRO A 112 7.76 20.38 -1.55
N ARG A 113 6.67 20.28 -2.29
CA ARG A 113 5.43 21.04 -1.99
C ARG A 113 4.75 20.56 -0.72
N PHE A 114 5.04 19.32 -0.26
CA PHE A 114 4.38 18.73 0.89
C PHE A 114 5.35 18.53 2.07
N ASP A 115 4.90 18.89 3.27
CA ASP A 115 5.53 18.47 4.52
C ASP A 115 4.82 17.23 5.05
N LEU A 116 5.50 16.08 4.91
CA LEU A 116 5.01 14.77 5.29
C LEU A 116 5.74 14.19 6.52
N THR A 117 6.63 14.97 7.12
CA THR A 117 7.54 14.51 8.19
C THR A 117 6.83 14.00 9.44
N LYS A 118 5.64 14.52 9.70
CA LYS A 118 4.78 14.14 10.83
C LYS A 118 3.49 13.47 10.40
N ALA A 119 3.25 13.33 9.08
CA ALA A 119 2.04 12.75 8.57
C ALA A 119 1.87 11.29 8.99
N TYR A 120 0.64 10.93 9.32
CA TYR A 120 0.24 9.52 9.41
C TYR A 120 -0.05 8.99 8.00
N TRP A 121 0.30 7.73 7.76
CA TRP A 121 0.04 7.05 6.49
C TRP A 121 -0.91 5.90 6.76
N LEU A 122 -2.08 5.95 6.16
CA LEU A 122 -3.09 4.90 6.21
C LEU A 122 -3.17 4.24 4.82
N ILE A 123 -2.60 3.05 4.68
CA ILE A 123 -2.75 2.22 3.50
C ILE A 123 -4.05 1.44 3.69
N ALA A 124 -5.10 1.76 2.92
CA ALA A 124 -6.44 1.24 3.12
C ALA A 124 -7.05 0.73 1.82
N GLY A 125 -7.40 -0.54 1.78
CA GLY A 125 -8.01 -1.16 0.61
C GLY A 125 -8.59 -2.55 0.88
N ILE A 126 -9.06 -3.20 -0.18
CA ILE A 126 -9.65 -4.54 -0.12
C ILE A 126 -8.59 -5.63 -0.30
N GLY A 127 -8.95 -6.88 0.00
CA GLY A 127 -8.07 -8.03 -0.18
C GLY A 127 -8.82 -9.36 -0.13
N GLY A 128 -8.09 -10.45 -0.40
CA GLY A 128 -8.57 -11.82 -0.28
C GLY A 128 -8.28 -12.38 1.12
N GLY A 129 -9.33 -12.72 1.88
CA GLY A 129 -9.18 -13.22 3.25
C GLY A 129 -9.08 -14.74 3.35
N ASP A 130 -8.34 -15.22 4.36
CA ASP A 130 -8.32 -16.62 4.73
C ASP A 130 -9.63 -17.00 5.44
N PRO A 131 -10.44 -17.89 4.88
CA PRO A 131 -11.70 -18.33 5.51
C PRO A 131 -11.49 -19.04 6.86
N ALA A 132 -10.28 -19.51 7.17
CA ALA A 132 -9.98 -20.10 8.47
C ALA A 132 -10.03 -19.04 9.60
N ASP A 133 -9.72 -17.80 9.31
CA ASP A 133 -9.54 -16.75 10.30
C ASP A 133 -10.54 -15.62 10.21
N VAL A 134 -11.05 -15.28 9.02
CA VAL A 134 -11.89 -14.11 8.81
C VAL A 134 -13.15 -14.38 8.00
N SER A 135 -14.12 -13.48 8.15
CA SER A 135 -15.38 -13.45 7.39
C SER A 135 -15.32 -12.36 6.31
N LEU A 136 -16.11 -12.57 5.22
CA LEU A 136 -16.33 -11.53 4.19
C LEU A 136 -16.80 -10.21 4.82
N GLY A 137 -16.27 -9.12 4.34
CA GLY A 137 -16.56 -7.77 4.83
C GLY A 137 -15.83 -7.38 6.12
N SER A 138 -15.06 -8.28 6.74
CA SER A 138 -14.24 -7.95 7.92
C SER A 138 -13.10 -6.99 7.58
N ALA A 139 -12.71 -6.18 8.56
CA ALA A 139 -11.60 -5.23 8.46
C ALA A 139 -10.43 -5.68 9.36
N ILE A 140 -9.23 -5.73 8.82
CA ILE A 140 -8.03 -6.25 9.47
C ILE A 140 -6.97 -5.15 9.55
N TRP A 141 -6.60 -4.76 10.77
CA TRP A 141 -5.40 -3.97 11.03
C TRP A 141 -4.18 -4.89 11.01
N ALA A 142 -3.20 -4.60 10.16
CA ALA A 142 -2.02 -5.43 10.03
C ALA A 142 -1.05 -5.23 11.20
N ASN A 143 -0.58 -6.33 11.80
CA ASN A 143 0.57 -6.33 12.72
C ASN A 143 1.88 -6.39 11.93
N HIS A 144 1.92 -7.32 10.97
CA HIS A 144 3.02 -7.48 10.03
C HIS A 144 2.48 -7.49 8.61
N VAL A 145 3.33 -7.06 7.69
CA VAL A 145 3.12 -7.24 6.25
C VAL A 145 4.28 -8.07 5.73
N ILE A 146 3.97 -9.21 5.15
CA ILE A 146 4.92 -10.19 4.65
C ILE A 146 4.98 -10.08 3.13
N ASP A 147 6.19 -10.05 2.57
CA ASP A 147 6.38 -10.06 1.13
C ASP A 147 6.30 -11.47 0.57
N GLY A 148 5.46 -11.65 -0.45
CA GLY A 148 5.29 -12.91 -1.16
C GLY A 148 6.14 -13.04 -2.42
N ASP A 149 6.84 -11.98 -2.83
CA ASP A 149 7.59 -11.92 -4.09
C ASP A 149 9.11 -12.12 -3.89
N ILE A 150 9.64 -11.84 -2.70
CA ILE A 150 11.07 -11.99 -2.38
C ILE A 150 11.39 -13.47 -2.11
N ALA A 151 11.46 -14.26 -3.17
CA ALA A 151 11.63 -15.70 -3.12
C ALA A 151 12.36 -16.22 -4.36
N TYR A 152 12.90 -17.45 -4.28
CA TYR A 152 13.08 -18.29 -5.46
C TYR A 152 11.79 -19.05 -5.72
N GLU A 153 11.41 -19.20 -6.97
CA GLU A 153 10.28 -20.01 -7.38
C GLU A 153 10.72 -21.12 -8.32
N ILE A 154 10.31 -22.34 -8.04
CA ILE A 154 10.42 -23.52 -8.90
C ILE A 154 9.01 -23.96 -9.24
N ASP A 155 8.74 -24.26 -10.51
CA ASP A 155 7.44 -24.77 -10.97
C ASP A 155 7.03 -25.98 -10.12
N ALA A 156 5.78 -25.99 -9.64
CA ALA A 156 5.29 -27.01 -8.75
C ALA A 156 5.36 -28.45 -9.31
N ARG A 157 5.49 -28.57 -10.65
CA ARG A 157 5.68 -29.86 -11.36
C ARG A 157 7.13 -30.37 -11.31
N GLU A 158 8.10 -29.53 -10.94
CA GLU A 158 9.53 -29.80 -10.95
C GLU A 158 10.15 -29.85 -9.54
N ILE A 159 9.34 -29.56 -8.49
CA ILE A 159 9.84 -29.59 -7.11
C ILE A 159 10.06 -31.03 -6.61
N PRO A 160 10.98 -31.22 -5.63
CA PRO A 160 11.10 -32.50 -4.92
C PRO A 160 9.77 -32.93 -4.30
N GLN A 161 9.47 -34.22 -4.32
CA GLN A 161 8.19 -34.78 -3.84
C GLN A 161 7.88 -34.44 -2.37
N ASN A 162 8.90 -34.22 -1.57
CA ASN A 162 8.77 -33.87 -0.15
C ASN A 162 8.68 -32.36 0.13
N TRP A 163 8.69 -31.52 -0.91
CA TRP A 163 8.50 -30.09 -0.75
C TRP A 163 7.01 -29.71 -0.79
N PRO A 164 6.53 -28.89 0.16
CA PRO A 164 5.13 -28.48 0.19
C PRO A 164 4.79 -27.40 -0.85
N THR A 165 5.81 -26.69 -1.35
CA THR A 165 5.67 -25.54 -2.27
C THR A 165 6.93 -25.39 -3.12
N GLY A 166 6.80 -24.72 -4.26
CA GLY A 166 7.94 -24.26 -5.08
C GLY A 166 8.58 -22.97 -4.61
N PHE A 167 7.99 -22.29 -3.63
CA PHE A 167 8.56 -21.05 -3.10
C PHE A 167 9.61 -21.36 -2.03
N VAL A 168 10.80 -20.81 -2.23
CA VAL A 168 11.95 -20.95 -1.33
C VAL A 168 12.38 -19.56 -0.89
N PRO A 169 12.54 -19.30 0.42
CA PRO A 169 13.01 -18.01 0.90
C PRO A 169 14.32 -17.61 0.23
N LEU A 170 14.44 -16.36 -0.14
CA LEU A 170 15.63 -15.88 -0.86
C LEU A 170 16.91 -16.18 -0.06
N ARG A 171 17.94 -16.75 -0.72
CA ARG A 171 19.22 -17.20 -0.14
C ARG A 171 19.12 -18.44 0.77
N MET A 172 17.99 -19.13 0.77
CA MET A 172 17.83 -20.45 1.39
C MET A 172 17.84 -21.53 0.30
N SER A 173 17.96 -22.80 0.68
CA SER A 173 18.09 -23.93 -0.26
C SER A 173 16.82 -24.80 -0.31
N SER A 174 15.87 -24.60 0.59
CA SER A 174 14.63 -25.34 0.65
C SER A 174 13.50 -24.49 1.27
N PRO A 175 12.22 -24.84 1.01
CA PRO A 175 11.09 -24.19 1.66
C PRO A 175 11.21 -24.26 3.19
N TYR A 176 10.99 -23.11 3.85
CA TYR A 176 10.95 -22.95 5.31
C TYR A 176 12.20 -23.45 6.04
N GLU A 177 13.37 -23.44 5.39
CA GLU A 177 14.64 -23.83 5.98
C GLU A 177 14.95 -23.02 7.25
N GLN A 178 15.41 -23.71 8.30
CA GLN A 178 15.73 -23.10 9.59
C GLN A 178 17.24 -23.09 9.85
N PRO A 179 17.75 -22.09 10.57
CA PRO A 179 17.04 -20.92 11.11
C PRO A 179 16.70 -19.90 10.02
N VAL A 180 15.66 -19.11 10.27
CA VAL A 180 15.36 -17.95 9.41
C VAL A 180 16.57 -17.04 9.35
N ARG A 181 16.88 -16.52 8.18
CA ARG A 181 17.98 -15.58 7.98
C ARG A 181 17.84 -14.35 8.88
N LYS A 182 18.92 -13.94 9.53
CA LYS A 182 18.89 -12.81 10.47
C LYS A 182 18.75 -11.46 9.81
N GLU A 183 19.31 -11.32 8.60
CA GLU A 183 19.30 -10.07 7.85
C GLU A 183 18.20 -10.16 6.79
N LEU A 184 17.01 -9.67 7.13
CA LEU A 184 15.88 -9.54 6.23
C LEU A 184 15.89 -8.14 5.62
N ASP A 185 15.53 -8.02 4.35
CA ASP A 185 15.57 -6.79 3.57
C ASP A 185 14.29 -6.68 2.73
N GLY A 186 13.18 -6.40 3.42
CA GLY A 186 11.88 -6.25 2.80
C GLY A 186 10.99 -7.48 2.83
N GLU A 187 11.46 -8.64 3.30
CA GLU A 187 10.64 -9.86 3.39
C GLU A 187 9.53 -9.74 4.46
N ILE A 188 9.72 -8.87 5.46
CA ILE A 188 8.73 -8.59 6.49
C ILE A 188 8.83 -7.14 6.97
N TYR A 189 7.69 -6.52 7.17
CA TYR A 189 7.54 -5.21 7.82
C TYR A 189 6.72 -5.38 9.08
N THR A 190 7.29 -5.02 10.23
CA THR A 190 6.58 -4.98 11.52
C THR A 190 6.08 -3.56 11.75
N LEU A 191 4.76 -3.39 11.82
CA LEU A 191 4.15 -2.09 12.08
C LEU A 191 4.28 -1.72 13.57
N ASN A 192 4.02 -0.45 13.88
CA ASN A 192 4.02 0.01 15.26
C ASN A 192 2.85 -0.64 16.03
N GLN A 193 3.16 -1.64 16.87
CA GLN A 193 2.15 -2.46 17.55
C GLN A 193 1.27 -1.65 18.51
N ASP A 194 1.78 -0.58 19.10
CA ASP A 194 1.01 0.30 19.98
C ASP A 194 -0.01 1.10 19.17
N LEU A 195 0.40 1.62 18.00
CA LEU A 195 -0.49 2.32 17.08
C LEU A 195 -1.56 1.39 16.50
N VAL A 196 -1.19 0.15 16.13
CA VAL A 196 -2.14 -0.87 15.65
C VAL A 196 -3.14 -1.23 16.75
N ALA A 197 -2.69 -1.42 17.98
CA ALA A 197 -3.56 -1.74 19.11
C ALA A 197 -4.53 -0.59 19.41
N TRP A 198 -4.06 0.66 19.32
CA TRP A 198 -4.91 1.84 19.47
C TRP A 198 -5.97 1.91 18.35
N ALA A 199 -5.57 1.73 17.09
CA ALA A 199 -6.49 1.74 15.96
C ALA A 199 -7.58 0.66 16.11
N LEU A 200 -7.21 -0.56 16.52
CA LEU A 200 -8.16 -1.63 16.82
C LEU A 200 -9.11 -1.23 17.94
N GLN A 201 -8.60 -0.70 19.06
CA GLN A 201 -9.44 -0.31 20.20
C GLN A 201 -10.46 0.77 19.83
N LEU A 202 -10.05 1.71 18.97
CA LEU A 202 -10.92 2.78 18.48
C LEU A 202 -12.01 2.28 17.53
N THR A 203 -11.75 1.19 16.80
CA THR A 203 -12.58 0.75 15.67
C THR A 203 -13.27 -0.59 15.83
N LYS A 204 -12.94 -1.39 16.85
CA LYS A 204 -13.45 -2.77 17.05
C LYS A 204 -14.97 -2.90 17.08
N ASP A 205 -15.66 -1.85 17.48
CA ASP A 205 -17.12 -1.82 17.63
C ASP A 205 -17.82 -1.09 16.46
N VAL A 206 -17.09 -0.73 15.40
CA VAL A 206 -17.67 -0.14 14.18
C VAL A 206 -18.57 -1.17 13.51
N PRO A 207 -19.86 -0.86 13.29
CA PRO A 207 -20.77 -1.78 12.63
C PRO A 207 -20.41 -1.92 11.15
N LEU A 208 -20.25 -3.16 10.68
CA LEU A 208 -19.94 -3.51 9.30
C LEU A 208 -21.18 -4.07 8.61
N ALA A 209 -21.32 -3.77 7.32
CA ALA A 209 -22.42 -4.28 6.50
C ALA A 209 -22.35 -5.80 6.37
N ASP A 210 -23.50 -6.46 6.50
CA ASP A 210 -23.64 -7.91 6.33
C ASP A 210 -24.84 -8.23 5.42
N SER A 211 -24.60 -8.25 4.10
CA SER A 211 -25.65 -8.48 3.12
C SER A 211 -26.08 -9.96 3.03
N GLU A 212 -27.25 -10.20 2.45
CA GLU A 212 -27.72 -11.56 2.18
C GLU A 212 -26.78 -12.30 1.20
N GLU A 213 -26.25 -11.59 0.20
CA GLU A 213 -25.30 -12.14 -0.75
C GLU A 213 -24.02 -12.60 -0.06
N MET A 214 -23.49 -11.79 0.89
CA MET A 214 -22.32 -12.18 1.70
C MET A 214 -22.62 -13.43 2.54
N ARG A 215 -23.77 -13.47 3.20
CA ARG A 215 -24.19 -14.65 4.00
C ARG A 215 -24.31 -15.91 3.15
N ALA A 216 -24.92 -15.79 1.96
CA ALA A 216 -25.04 -16.90 1.01
C ALA A 216 -23.66 -17.38 0.51
N SER A 217 -22.75 -16.46 0.25
CA SER A 217 -21.37 -16.79 -0.15
C SER A 217 -20.62 -17.51 0.99
N ARG A 218 -20.68 -16.98 2.21
CA ARG A 218 -20.04 -17.56 3.40
C ARG A 218 -20.56 -18.97 3.72
N ALA A 219 -21.86 -19.21 3.55
CA ALA A 219 -22.48 -20.51 3.83
C ALA A 219 -21.88 -21.67 2.99
N ARG A 220 -21.18 -21.36 1.90
CA ARG A 220 -20.46 -22.34 1.08
C ARG A 220 -19.16 -22.82 1.74
N PHE A 221 -18.61 -22.08 2.69
CA PHE A 221 -17.35 -22.40 3.36
C PHE A 221 -17.57 -23.28 4.59
N THR A 222 -18.20 -24.44 4.35
CA THR A 222 -18.44 -25.45 5.38
C THR A 222 -17.10 -25.99 5.93
N GLY A 223 -16.99 -26.09 7.26
CA GLY A 223 -15.73 -26.46 7.92
C GLY A 223 -14.84 -25.28 8.31
N PHE A 224 -15.21 -24.04 7.95
CA PHE A 224 -14.52 -22.81 8.32
C PHE A 224 -15.38 -21.98 9.29
N PRO A 225 -15.28 -22.21 10.61
CA PRO A 225 -16.20 -21.57 11.58
C PRO A 225 -16.06 -20.05 11.65
N ASN A 226 -14.91 -19.49 11.29
CA ASN A 226 -14.71 -18.04 11.26
C ASN A 226 -15.29 -17.41 9.98
N ALA A 227 -15.24 -18.11 8.87
CA ALA A 227 -15.82 -17.62 7.61
C ALA A 227 -17.32 -17.35 7.69
N ILE A 228 -18.07 -18.14 8.45
CA ILE A 228 -19.53 -18.02 8.55
C ILE A 228 -20.02 -16.98 9.57
N LYS A 229 -19.13 -16.38 10.36
CA LYS A 229 -19.46 -15.32 11.32
C LYS A 229 -19.86 -14.03 10.59
N PRO A 230 -20.60 -13.12 11.24
CA PRO A 230 -20.72 -11.74 10.76
C PRO A 230 -19.35 -11.08 10.61
N PRO A 231 -19.20 -10.07 9.73
CA PRO A 231 -17.97 -9.30 9.61
C PRO A 231 -17.64 -8.57 10.91
N SER A 232 -16.35 -8.40 11.17
CA SER A 232 -15.85 -7.72 12.37
C SER A 232 -14.54 -6.99 12.08
N VAL A 233 -14.20 -6.04 12.96
CA VAL A 233 -12.88 -5.41 12.94
C VAL A 233 -11.95 -6.20 13.85
N THR A 234 -10.80 -6.58 13.33
CA THR A 234 -9.79 -7.38 14.04
C THR A 234 -8.36 -6.94 13.65
N ARG A 235 -7.36 -7.65 14.13
CA ARG A 235 -5.96 -7.48 13.70
C ARG A 235 -5.33 -8.85 13.38
N GLY A 236 -4.38 -8.84 12.46
CA GLY A 236 -3.63 -10.03 12.06
C GLY A 236 -2.52 -9.65 11.11
N ASP A 237 -2.08 -10.56 10.27
CA ASP A 237 -0.98 -10.31 9.34
C ASP A 237 -1.46 -10.33 7.89
N THR A 238 -0.86 -9.47 7.08
CA THR A 238 -1.17 -9.34 5.66
C THR A 238 -0.01 -9.90 4.85
N MET A 239 -0.31 -10.67 3.80
CA MET A 239 0.67 -10.98 2.77
C MET A 239 0.48 -10.06 1.58
N SER A 240 1.58 -9.51 1.05
CA SER A 240 1.57 -8.65 -0.13
C SER A 240 2.39 -9.28 -1.26
N SER A 241 1.81 -9.37 -2.45
CA SER A 241 2.47 -9.90 -3.65
C SER A 241 1.96 -9.17 -4.89
N GLY A 242 2.84 -8.84 -5.83
CA GLY A 242 2.46 -8.28 -7.12
C GLY A 242 1.62 -9.24 -7.98
N THR A 243 1.59 -10.51 -7.63
CA THR A 243 0.74 -11.52 -8.26
C THR A 243 -0.56 -11.69 -7.48
N PHE A 244 -1.72 -11.56 -8.15
CA PHE A 244 -2.98 -12.03 -7.58
C PHE A 244 -3.00 -13.56 -7.62
N TRP A 245 -2.78 -14.19 -6.50
CA TRP A 245 -2.83 -15.63 -6.35
C TRP A 245 -4.16 -16.08 -5.73
N HIS A 246 -4.54 -17.34 -5.93
CA HIS A 246 -5.80 -17.89 -5.44
C HIS A 246 -5.74 -19.41 -5.36
N GLY A 247 -6.31 -19.96 -4.30
CA GLY A 247 -6.50 -21.40 -4.15
C GLY A 247 -5.90 -21.97 -2.88
N THR A 248 -6.41 -23.12 -2.47
CA THR A 248 -6.05 -23.81 -1.21
C THR A 248 -4.54 -23.93 -1.00
N ARG A 249 -3.77 -24.29 -2.03
CA ARG A 249 -2.32 -24.45 -1.89
C ARG A 249 -1.58 -23.14 -1.68
N MET A 250 -2.10 -22.07 -2.27
CA MET A 250 -1.55 -20.74 -2.07
C MET A 250 -1.90 -20.17 -0.69
N ASP A 251 -3.12 -20.43 -0.21
CA ASP A 251 -3.51 -20.11 1.16
C ASP A 251 -2.65 -20.87 2.21
N GLU A 252 -2.45 -22.17 2.02
CA GLU A 252 -1.54 -22.97 2.86
C GLU A 252 -0.10 -22.41 2.85
N TRP A 253 0.38 -21.97 1.67
CA TRP A 253 1.69 -21.32 1.52
C TRP A 253 1.72 -19.99 2.27
N ALA A 254 0.73 -19.12 2.09
CA ALA A 254 0.67 -17.81 2.75
C ALA A 254 0.69 -17.93 4.28
N ASN A 255 -0.07 -18.89 4.81
CA ASN A 255 -0.08 -19.25 6.23
C ASN A 255 1.31 -19.71 6.72
N ALA A 256 1.94 -20.62 6.01
CA ALA A 256 3.26 -21.15 6.37
C ALA A 256 4.37 -20.10 6.21
N TRP A 257 4.29 -19.26 5.17
CA TRP A 257 5.23 -18.19 4.87
C TRP A 257 5.20 -17.09 5.95
N THR A 258 3.99 -16.70 6.36
CA THR A 258 3.79 -15.77 7.48
C THR A 258 4.38 -16.33 8.78
N ARG A 259 4.08 -17.57 9.13
CA ARG A 259 4.67 -18.22 10.32
C ARG A 259 6.18 -18.29 10.24
N TYR A 260 6.72 -18.58 9.05
CA TYR A 260 8.17 -18.65 8.84
C TYR A 260 8.86 -17.33 9.18
N TYR A 261 8.43 -16.21 8.60
CA TYR A 261 9.08 -14.91 8.79
C TYR A 261 8.79 -14.26 10.15
N THR A 262 7.71 -14.64 10.80
CA THR A 262 7.35 -14.13 12.14
C THR A 262 7.85 -14.99 13.29
N GLY A 263 8.65 -16.03 13.02
CA GLY A 263 9.11 -16.98 14.06
C GLY A 263 7.96 -17.73 14.71
N GLY A 264 6.88 -18.00 13.99
CA GLY A 264 5.70 -18.71 14.47
C GLY A 264 4.67 -17.86 15.22
N GLN A 265 4.90 -16.54 15.36
CA GLN A 265 4.00 -15.64 16.09
C GLN A 265 2.89 -15.05 15.23
N GLY A 266 3.09 -14.96 13.92
CA GLY A 266 2.15 -14.36 12.98
C GLY A 266 0.96 -15.26 12.68
N ASN A 267 -0.16 -14.60 12.34
CA ASN A 267 -1.37 -15.20 11.86
C ASN A 267 -1.80 -14.50 10.56
N TYR A 268 -1.57 -15.17 9.43
CA TYR A 268 -2.02 -14.69 8.14
C TYR A 268 -3.55 -14.64 8.10
N MET A 269 -4.10 -13.51 7.68
CA MET A 269 -5.54 -13.30 7.59
C MET A 269 -6.01 -12.79 6.24
N ILE A 270 -5.13 -12.09 5.48
CA ILE A 270 -5.56 -11.42 4.25
C ILE A 270 -4.37 -11.20 3.31
N ALA A 271 -4.62 -11.32 2.00
CA ALA A 271 -3.67 -11.00 0.95
C ALA A 271 -4.04 -9.71 0.24
N ALA A 272 -3.02 -8.94 -0.13
CA ALA A 272 -3.10 -7.72 -0.93
C ALA A 272 -1.96 -7.66 -1.95
N MET A 273 -1.91 -6.61 -2.77
CA MET A 273 -0.92 -6.55 -3.86
C MET A 273 0.07 -5.37 -3.76
N GLU A 274 -0.11 -4.44 -2.81
CA GLU A 274 0.60 -3.14 -2.84
C GLU A 274 1.36 -2.80 -1.56
N ASP A 275 1.05 -3.47 -0.45
CA ASP A 275 1.48 -3.04 0.88
C ASP A 275 3.01 -2.99 1.00
N THR A 276 3.71 -4.04 0.53
CA THR A 276 5.17 -4.09 0.61
C THR A 276 5.83 -3.04 -0.27
N GLY A 277 5.27 -2.73 -1.44
CA GLY A 277 5.75 -1.63 -2.27
C GLY A 277 5.63 -0.27 -1.57
N SER A 278 4.47 -0.01 -0.96
CA SER A 278 4.24 1.22 -0.18
C SER A 278 5.16 1.31 1.03
N LEU A 279 5.31 0.22 1.78
CA LEU A 279 6.15 0.17 2.98
C LEU A 279 7.65 0.27 2.65
N GLN A 280 8.09 -0.30 1.52
CA GLN A 280 9.47 -0.14 1.05
C GLN A 280 9.76 1.33 0.71
N ALA A 281 8.86 2.00 0.02
CA ALA A 281 8.99 3.42 -0.28
C ALA A 281 9.02 4.26 1.01
N LEU A 282 8.11 4.00 1.95
CA LEU A 282 8.09 4.67 3.25
C LEU A 282 9.35 4.42 4.08
N THR A 283 9.97 3.23 3.96
CA THR A 283 11.26 2.92 4.60
C THR A 283 12.36 3.84 4.06
N PHE A 284 12.45 4.02 2.75
CA PHE A 284 13.42 4.94 2.15
C PHE A 284 13.12 6.40 2.49
N LEU A 285 11.86 6.79 2.49
CA LEU A 285 11.44 8.13 2.89
C LEU A 285 11.74 8.43 4.37
N ASN A 286 11.58 7.44 5.25
CA ASN A 286 11.97 7.56 6.66
C ASN A 286 13.48 7.74 6.81
N GLN A 287 14.30 6.99 6.07
CA GLN A 287 15.75 7.17 6.04
C GLN A 287 16.16 8.58 5.55
N ALA A 288 15.40 9.13 4.61
CA ALA A 288 15.58 10.49 4.09
C ALA A 288 14.98 11.59 4.98
N GLY A 289 14.38 11.24 6.13
CA GLY A 289 13.72 12.20 7.04
C GLY A 289 12.44 12.82 6.45
N ARG A 290 11.78 12.15 5.51
CA ARG A 290 10.57 12.61 4.82
C ARG A 290 9.29 11.94 5.32
N ALA A 291 9.40 10.86 6.06
CA ALA A 291 8.29 10.14 6.69
C ALA A 291 8.73 9.59 8.05
N ASP A 292 7.77 9.12 8.85
CA ASP A 292 7.99 8.44 10.13
C ASP A 292 7.28 7.08 10.12
N LEU A 293 8.03 5.98 10.08
CA LEU A 293 7.48 4.62 10.07
C LEU A 293 6.65 4.28 11.32
N LYS A 294 6.83 5.01 12.42
CA LYS A 294 6.00 4.84 13.62
C LYS A 294 4.55 5.32 13.42
N ARG A 295 4.26 6.03 12.32
CA ARG A 295 2.98 6.64 11.98
C ARG A 295 2.29 5.95 10.79
N VAL A 296 2.66 4.71 10.51
CA VAL A 296 2.11 3.94 9.39
C VAL A 296 1.14 2.89 9.89
N LEU A 297 -0.02 2.81 9.27
CA LEU A 297 -1.06 1.81 9.46
C LEU A 297 -1.41 1.16 8.13
N VAL A 298 -1.71 -0.14 8.17
CA VAL A 298 -2.26 -0.88 7.04
C VAL A 298 -3.61 -1.47 7.48
N LEU A 299 -4.65 -1.17 6.71
CA LEU A 299 -6.02 -1.66 6.87
C LEU A 299 -6.43 -2.38 5.60
N ARG A 300 -6.75 -3.67 5.71
CA ARG A 300 -7.30 -4.44 4.60
C ARG A 300 -8.65 -5.01 4.95
N THR A 301 -9.57 -5.01 3.98
CA THR A 301 -10.95 -5.47 4.17
C THR A 301 -11.29 -6.59 3.19
N VAL A 302 -12.03 -7.60 3.67
CA VAL A 302 -12.22 -8.85 2.97
C VAL A 302 -13.30 -8.72 1.90
N SER A 303 -12.92 -8.60 0.63
CA SER A 303 -13.85 -8.56 -0.51
C SER A 303 -14.22 -9.95 -1.04
N ASN A 304 -13.31 -10.90 -0.91
CA ASN A 304 -13.42 -12.30 -1.36
C ASN A 304 -12.57 -13.18 -0.45
N TYR A 305 -12.75 -14.48 -0.53
CA TYR A 305 -11.77 -15.42 0.05
C TYR A 305 -10.64 -15.67 -0.94
N ASP A 306 -9.44 -15.90 -0.42
CA ASP A 306 -8.22 -16.17 -1.17
C ASP A 306 -8.12 -17.60 -1.72
N ARG A 307 -9.10 -18.44 -1.35
CA ARG A 307 -9.23 -19.81 -1.81
C ARG A 307 -10.67 -20.15 -2.18
N GLU A 308 -10.83 -21.27 -2.84
CA GLU A 308 -12.13 -21.82 -3.25
C GLU A 308 -12.93 -22.38 -2.07
N ALA A 309 -14.25 -22.33 -2.19
CA ALA A 309 -15.14 -23.04 -1.28
C ALA A 309 -15.01 -24.57 -1.43
N PRO A 310 -15.21 -25.33 -0.35
CA PRO A 310 -15.21 -26.80 -0.41
C PRO A 310 -16.10 -27.35 -1.55
N GLY A 311 -15.55 -28.27 -2.33
CA GLY A 311 -16.24 -28.86 -3.49
C GLY A 311 -16.12 -28.07 -4.80
N SER A 312 -15.45 -26.93 -4.79
CA SER A 312 -15.10 -26.17 -6.02
C SER A 312 -13.62 -26.35 -6.33
N THR A 313 -13.23 -26.00 -7.55
CA THR A 313 -11.81 -25.89 -7.92
C THR A 313 -11.32 -24.43 -7.84
N PRO A 314 -10.01 -24.19 -7.64
CA PRO A 314 -9.46 -22.84 -7.69
C PRO A 314 -9.79 -22.09 -8.98
N ALA A 315 -9.75 -22.78 -10.13
CA ALA A 315 -10.04 -22.19 -11.43
C ALA A 315 -11.52 -21.76 -11.57
N GLU A 316 -12.46 -22.55 -11.07
CA GLU A 316 -13.89 -22.19 -11.04
C GLU A 316 -14.13 -21.00 -10.11
N SER A 317 -13.50 -21.02 -8.94
CA SER A 317 -13.58 -19.93 -7.98
C SER A 317 -13.03 -18.63 -8.57
N LEU A 318 -11.82 -18.65 -9.11
CA LEU A 318 -11.22 -17.49 -9.78
C LEU A 318 -12.09 -16.96 -10.91
N LYS A 319 -12.63 -17.83 -11.76
CA LYS A 319 -13.52 -17.45 -12.85
C LYS A 319 -14.77 -16.72 -12.36
N SER A 320 -15.31 -17.10 -11.20
CA SER A 320 -16.49 -16.44 -10.61
C SER A 320 -16.20 -15.01 -10.14
N MET A 321 -14.93 -14.67 -9.87
CA MET A 321 -14.49 -13.36 -9.39
C MET A 321 -14.06 -12.40 -10.51
N VAL A 322 -13.87 -12.90 -11.74
CA VAL A 322 -13.42 -12.06 -12.86
C VAL A 322 -14.39 -10.89 -13.10
N GLY A 323 -13.81 -9.70 -13.27
CA GLY A 323 -14.56 -8.46 -13.46
C GLY A 323 -15.04 -7.81 -12.16
N GLY A 324 -14.45 -8.19 -11.00
CA GLY A 324 -14.77 -7.60 -9.70
C GLY A 324 -16.11 -8.08 -9.12
N LYS A 325 -16.54 -9.28 -9.50
CA LYS A 325 -17.77 -9.90 -8.99
C LYS A 325 -17.52 -10.58 -7.63
N TYR A 326 -17.14 -9.79 -6.64
CA TYR A 326 -16.96 -10.28 -5.27
C TYR A 326 -18.24 -10.06 -4.48
N ALA A 327 -18.67 -11.05 -3.70
CA ALA A 327 -19.87 -10.96 -2.86
C ALA A 327 -19.80 -9.82 -1.84
N ALA A 328 -18.60 -9.43 -1.42
CA ALA A 328 -18.38 -8.34 -0.49
C ALA A 328 -17.62 -7.15 -1.11
N TYR A 329 -17.71 -6.94 -2.45
CA TYR A 329 -16.97 -5.85 -3.09
C TYR A 329 -17.31 -4.49 -2.47
N MET A 330 -18.54 -4.05 -2.58
CA MET A 330 -18.98 -2.78 -2.00
C MET A 330 -18.92 -2.75 -0.48
N PRO A 331 -19.38 -3.79 0.25
CA PRO A 331 -19.22 -3.82 1.71
C PRO A 331 -17.77 -3.73 2.18
N ALA A 332 -16.81 -4.29 1.44
CA ALA A 332 -15.38 -4.18 1.78
C ALA A 332 -14.84 -2.77 1.53
N LEU A 333 -15.20 -2.12 0.42
CA LEU A 333 -14.82 -0.73 0.16
C LEU A 333 -15.37 0.21 1.25
N GLU A 334 -16.65 0.04 1.60
CA GLU A 334 -17.27 0.81 2.67
C GLU A 334 -16.61 0.53 4.03
N ALA A 335 -16.28 -0.72 4.33
CA ALA A 335 -15.59 -1.08 5.57
C ALA A 335 -14.19 -0.44 5.66
N ALA A 336 -13.44 -0.40 4.55
CA ALA A 336 -12.12 0.24 4.52
C ALA A 336 -12.23 1.74 4.84
N GLU A 337 -13.21 2.39 4.27
CA GLU A 337 -13.42 3.82 4.50
C GLU A 337 -13.97 4.10 5.91
N ILE A 338 -15.08 3.49 6.35
CA ILE A 338 -15.70 3.82 7.64
C ILE A 338 -14.82 3.44 8.85
N VAL A 339 -14.05 2.34 8.74
CA VAL A 339 -13.12 1.93 9.81
C VAL A 339 -11.89 2.84 9.80
N GLY A 340 -11.36 3.12 8.62
CA GLY A 340 -10.20 3.99 8.46
C GLY A 340 -10.50 5.44 8.80
N ASP A 341 -11.68 5.96 8.43
CA ASP A 341 -12.14 7.31 8.74
C ASP A 341 -12.16 7.59 10.25
N LYS A 342 -12.57 6.63 11.08
CA LYS A 342 -12.50 6.76 12.54
C LYS A 342 -11.09 7.12 13.01
N VAL A 343 -10.07 6.50 12.42
CA VAL A 343 -8.66 6.77 12.75
C VAL A 343 -8.23 8.12 12.18
N VAL A 344 -8.60 8.42 10.94
CA VAL A 344 -8.30 9.70 10.28
C VAL A 344 -8.89 10.86 11.08
N ARG A 345 -10.16 10.76 11.48
CA ARG A 345 -10.85 11.81 12.26
C ARG A 345 -10.22 12.00 13.63
N ASP A 346 -9.92 10.93 14.39
CA ASP A 346 -9.25 11.09 15.68
C ASP A 346 -7.90 11.80 15.53
N ILE A 347 -7.09 11.44 14.53
CA ILE A 347 -5.80 12.09 14.28
C ILE A 347 -5.98 13.57 13.95
N VAL A 348 -6.93 13.92 13.07
CA VAL A 348 -7.17 15.29 12.62
C VAL A 348 -7.70 16.16 13.75
N GLU A 349 -8.70 15.69 14.49
CA GLU A 349 -9.36 16.41 15.59
C GLU A 349 -8.40 16.64 16.77
N HIS A 350 -7.54 15.68 17.06
CA HIS A 350 -6.56 15.77 18.14
C HIS A 350 -5.15 16.12 17.67
N TRP A 351 -5.01 16.76 16.49
CA TRP A 351 -3.71 16.99 15.86
C TRP A 351 -2.69 17.68 16.76
N ALA A 352 -3.12 18.61 17.62
CA ALA A 352 -2.21 19.30 18.55
C ALA A 352 -1.40 18.34 19.45
N ASP A 353 -2.01 17.19 19.79
CA ASP A 353 -1.34 16.11 20.52
C ASP A 353 -0.70 15.11 19.54
N ARG A 354 -1.44 14.62 18.55
CA ARG A 354 -1.04 13.57 17.61
C ARG A 354 0.18 13.94 16.76
N GLU A 355 0.41 15.21 16.53
CA GLU A 355 1.61 15.68 15.83
C GLU A 355 2.91 15.27 16.54
N ASN A 356 2.92 15.23 17.86
CA ASN A 356 4.10 14.96 18.66
C ASN A 356 4.05 13.63 19.40
N ASN A 357 2.87 13.12 19.70
CA ASN A 357 2.64 11.90 20.44
C ASN A 357 1.91 10.89 19.56
N VAL A 358 2.61 9.82 19.14
CA VAL A 358 1.97 8.73 18.41
C VAL A 358 1.02 8.01 19.37
N PRO A 359 -0.26 7.79 18.97
CA PRO A 359 -1.22 7.12 19.82
C PRO A 359 -0.80 5.70 20.22
N HIS A 360 -1.24 5.27 21.39
CA HIS A 360 -1.10 3.92 21.89
C HIS A 360 -2.39 3.51 22.64
N ALA A 361 -2.65 2.22 22.69
CA ALA A 361 -3.74 1.71 23.51
C ALA A 361 -3.42 1.91 25.02
N PRO A 362 -4.43 2.18 25.84
CA PRO A 362 -4.26 2.34 27.28
C PRO A 362 -3.80 1.07 27.97
#